data_982489fe99a574ae658c4fb1fc0c753d
#
_entry.id   982489fe99a574ae658c4fb1fc0c753d
#
_cell.length_a   1.000
_cell.length_b   1.000
_cell.length_c   1.000
_cell.angle_alpha   90.00
_cell.angle_beta   90.00
_cell.angle_gamma   90.00
#
_symmetry.space_group_name_H-M   'P 1'
#
loop_
_entity.id
_entity.type
_entity.pdbx_description
1 polymer ?
#
loop_
_entity_poly.entity_id
_entity_poly.type
_entity_poly.pdbx_seq_one_letter_code
_entity_poly.pdbx_strand_id
1 'polypeptide(L)'
;MDINSILEKHTAWLNGDSESGERANLRGVNLMGVNLMGANLRGANLTDANLMGANLRGANLIDANLMGCNGNLKHMKSVFCEQYPVTYTVDVMQIGCQRHSIAEWWEFDDKRILEMDGKTALKWWRIWKPILKQVIEASPCEPTV
;
A
#
# COMPACT_ATOMS: atom_id res chain seq x y z
N MET A 1 -20.94 -7.18 -2.30
CA MET A 1 -19.87 -6.77 -3.24
C MET A 1 -19.30 -8.03 -3.88
N ASP A 2 -19.28 -8.07 -5.19
CA ASP A 2 -18.66 -9.17 -5.94
C ASP A 2 -17.23 -8.77 -6.31
N ILE A 3 -16.26 -9.27 -5.55
CA ILE A 3 -14.85 -8.97 -5.76
C ILE A 3 -14.35 -9.51 -7.12
N ASN A 4 -14.88 -10.63 -7.59
CA ASN A 4 -14.47 -11.22 -8.87
C ASN A 4 -14.87 -10.31 -10.04
N SER A 5 -16.08 -9.79 -10.02
CA SER A 5 -16.53 -8.81 -11.03
C SER A 5 -15.68 -7.54 -11.03
N ILE A 6 -15.28 -7.04 -9.86
CA ILE A 6 -14.38 -5.88 -9.75
C ILE A 6 -13.01 -6.20 -10.37
N LEU A 7 -12.45 -7.37 -10.09
CA LEU A 7 -11.14 -7.78 -10.61
C LEU A 7 -11.18 -8.04 -12.13
N GLU A 8 -12.27 -8.57 -12.66
CA GLU A 8 -12.46 -8.75 -14.12
C GLU A 8 -12.48 -7.39 -14.85
N LYS A 9 -13.28 -6.45 -14.37
CA LYS A 9 -13.32 -5.08 -14.90
C LYS A 9 -11.97 -4.37 -14.79
N HIS A 10 -11.28 -4.56 -13.66
CA HIS A 10 -9.96 -4.00 -13.45
C HIS A 10 -8.93 -4.57 -14.44
N THR A 11 -8.99 -5.86 -14.70
CA THR A 11 -8.14 -6.52 -15.70
C THR A 11 -8.42 -5.97 -17.10
N ALA A 12 -9.67 -5.78 -17.47
CA ALA A 12 -10.05 -5.14 -18.73
C ALA A 12 -9.49 -3.71 -18.82
N TRP A 13 -9.61 -2.93 -17.75
CA TRP A 13 -9.03 -1.58 -17.67
C TRP A 13 -7.50 -1.59 -17.85
N LEU A 14 -6.79 -2.51 -17.21
CA LEU A 14 -5.35 -2.66 -17.38
C LEU A 14 -4.92 -3.02 -18.80
N ASN A 15 -5.78 -3.71 -19.53
CA ASN A 15 -5.58 -4.07 -20.93
C ASN A 15 -5.99 -2.97 -21.92
N GLY A 16 -6.44 -1.81 -21.42
CA GLY A 16 -6.83 -0.66 -22.23
C GLY A 16 -8.25 -0.71 -22.79
N ASP A 17 -9.10 -1.61 -22.28
CA ASP A 17 -10.51 -1.67 -22.62
C ASP A 17 -11.26 -0.52 -21.94
N SER A 18 -11.58 0.52 -22.71
CA SER A 18 -12.28 1.70 -22.22
C SER A 18 -13.81 1.54 -22.16
N GLU A 19 -14.36 0.46 -22.75
CA GLU A 19 -15.81 0.25 -22.76
C GLU A 19 -16.28 -0.58 -21.55
N SER A 20 -15.55 -1.64 -21.22
CA SER A 20 -15.92 -2.55 -20.12
C SER A 20 -14.95 -2.48 -18.93
N GLY A 21 -13.77 -1.86 -19.10
CA GLY A 21 -12.74 -1.75 -18.09
C GLY A 21 -13.01 -0.65 -17.09
N GLU A 22 -12.86 -0.96 -15.81
CA GLU A 22 -12.97 -0.01 -14.71
C GLU A 22 -11.85 -0.25 -13.69
N ARG A 23 -11.14 0.82 -13.34
CA ARG A 23 -10.09 0.74 -12.31
C ARG A 23 -10.71 0.32 -10.98
N ALA A 24 -10.15 -0.73 -10.36
CA ALA A 24 -10.66 -1.22 -9.08
C ALA A 24 -10.59 -0.13 -8.00
N ASN A 25 -11.75 0.28 -7.50
CA ASN A 25 -11.90 1.16 -6.37
C ASN A 25 -12.38 0.34 -5.16
N LEU A 26 -11.43 -0.02 -4.29
CA LEU A 26 -11.65 -0.82 -3.09
C LEU A 26 -11.46 0.02 -1.82
N ARG A 27 -11.60 1.35 -1.95
CA ARG A 27 -11.46 2.27 -0.82
C ARG A 27 -12.44 1.94 0.30
N GLY A 28 -11.91 1.79 1.52
CA GLY A 28 -12.68 1.51 2.73
C GLY A 28 -13.37 0.15 2.75
N VAL A 29 -13.11 -0.71 1.76
CA VAL A 29 -13.76 -2.01 1.67
C VAL A 29 -13.18 -2.98 2.70
N ASN A 30 -14.07 -3.74 3.35
CA ASN A 30 -13.65 -4.83 4.22
C ASN A 30 -13.35 -6.08 3.37
N LEU A 31 -12.07 -6.38 3.19
CA LEU A 31 -11.54 -7.55 2.48
C LEU A 31 -10.94 -8.58 3.46
N MET A 32 -11.32 -8.50 4.74
CA MET A 32 -10.80 -9.41 5.76
C MET A 32 -11.05 -10.87 5.40
N GLY A 33 -9.96 -11.67 5.36
CA GLY A 33 -10.00 -13.07 5.02
C GLY A 33 -10.33 -13.42 3.56
N VAL A 34 -10.49 -12.43 2.69
CA VAL A 34 -10.82 -12.65 1.26
C VAL A 34 -9.66 -13.31 0.54
N ASN A 35 -9.97 -14.25 -0.35
CA ASN A 35 -8.96 -14.87 -1.22
C ASN A 35 -8.70 -13.97 -2.44
N LEU A 36 -7.53 -13.32 -2.45
CA LEU A 36 -7.01 -12.48 -3.54
C LEU A 36 -5.78 -13.11 -4.19
N MET A 37 -5.63 -14.44 -4.05
CA MET A 37 -4.50 -15.17 -4.62
C MET A 37 -4.40 -14.94 -6.13
N GLY A 38 -3.23 -14.49 -6.60
CA GLY A 38 -2.96 -14.21 -7.99
C GLY A 38 -3.69 -12.99 -8.56
N ALA A 39 -4.43 -12.24 -7.75
CA ALA A 39 -5.18 -11.06 -8.22
C ALA A 39 -4.24 -10.00 -8.80
N ASN A 40 -4.58 -9.44 -9.95
CA ASN A 40 -3.90 -8.28 -10.49
C ASN A 40 -4.56 -7.00 -9.96
N LEU A 41 -3.96 -6.42 -8.93
CA LEU A 41 -4.38 -5.18 -8.26
C LEU A 41 -3.47 -3.99 -8.62
N ARG A 42 -2.73 -4.12 -9.73
CA ARG A 42 -1.84 -3.05 -10.18
C ARG A 42 -2.59 -1.73 -10.34
N GLY A 43 -2.11 -0.70 -9.64
CA GLY A 43 -2.73 0.62 -9.67
C GLY A 43 -4.12 0.70 -9.01
N ALA A 44 -4.63 -0.35 -8.37
CA ALA A 44 -5.91 -0.31 -7.67
C ALA A 44 -5.93 0.70 -6.52
N ASN A 45 -7.09 1.21 -6.17
CA ASN A 45 -7.29 2.06 -5.00
C ASN A 45 -7.70 1.19 -3.81
N LEU A 46 -6.78 0.99 -2.86
CA LEU A 46 -7.00 0.25 -1.60
C LEU A 46 -6.98 1.19 -0.38
N THR A 47 -7.12 2.49 -0.59
CA THR A 47 -7.15 3.47 0.51
C THR A 47 -8.14 3.03 1.60
N ASP A 48 -7.67 2.99 2.85
CA ASP A 48 -8.48 2.64 4.02
C ASP A 48 -9.10 1.22 3.98
N ALA A 49 -8.72 0.36 3.04
CA ALA A 49 -9.24 -1.01 2.95
C ALA A 49 -8.72 -1.88 4.11
N ASN A 50 -9.53 -2.82 4.56
CA ASN A 50 -9.13 -3.81 5.56
C ASN A 50 -8.77 -5.14 4.88
N LEU A 51 -7.47 -5.46 4.80
CA LEU A 51 -6.93 -6.69 4.21
C LEU A 51 -6.52 -7.73 5.26
N MET A 52 -6.89 -7.53 6.53
CA MET A 52 -6.47 -8.42 7.60
C MET A 52 -6.83 -9.89 7.30
N GLY A 53 -5.84 -10.77 7.30
CA GLY A 53 -6.02 -12.18 6.98
C GLY A 53 -6.34 -12.49 5.51
N ALA A 54 -6.37 -11.51 4.61
CA ALA A 54 -6.57 -11.76 3.18
C ALA A 54 -5.41 -12.56 2.59
N ASN A 55 -5.72 -13.47 1.67
CA ASN A 55 -4.69 -14.23 0.95
C ASN A 55 -4.21 -13.44 -0.26
N LEU A 56 -3.03 -12.84 -0.16
CA LEU A 56 -2.39 -12.06 -1.22
C LEU A 56 -1.28 -12.83 -1.97
N ARG A 57 -1.22 -14.14 -1.81
CA ARG A 57 -0.18 -14.95 -2.48
C ARG A 57 -0.25 -14.79 -3.99
N GLY A 58 0.87 -14.37 -4.59
CA GLY A 58 0.95 -14.10 -6.03
C GLY A 58 0.19 -12.85 -6.52
N ALA A 59 -0.41 -12.08 -5.63
CA ALA A 59 -1.09 -10.85 -6.02
C ALA A 59 -0.10 -9.77 -6.49
N ASN A 60 -0.48 -9.02 -7.52
CA ASN A 60 0.28 -7.89 -8.02
C ASN A 60 -0.27 -6.59 -7.43
N LEU A 61 0.50 -5.94 -6.57
CA LEU A 61 0.16 -4.67 -5.89
C LEU A 61 0.97 -3.48 -6.43
N ILE A 62 1.66 -3.64 -7.56
CA ILE A 62 2.47 -2.56 -8.15
C ILE A 62 1.59 -1.32 -8.37
N ASP A 63 2.08 -0.15 -7.95
CA ASP A 63 1.38 1.13 -8.06
C ASP A 63 0.00 1.19 -7.38
N ALA A 64 -0.39 0.20 -6.59
CA ALA A 64 -1.62 0.26 -5.80
C ALA A 64 -1.53 1.35 -4.73
N ASN A 65 -2.61 2.08 -4.50
CA ASN A 65 -2.69 3.04 -3.40
C ASN A 65 -3.07 2.31 -2.10
N LEU A 66 -2.11 2.23 -1.18
CA LEU A 66 -2.21 1.50 0.09
C LEU A 66 -2.42 2.43 1.30
N MET A 67 -2.72 3.72 1.06
CA MET A 67 -2.86 4.70 2.14
C MET A 67 -3.91 4.25 3.16
N GLY A 68 -3.53 4.20 4.43
CA GLY A 68 -4.44 3.88 5.54
C GLY A 68 -4.99 2.45 5.55
N CYS A 69 -4.59 1.57 4.63
CA CYS A 69 -5.09 0.21 4.65
C CYS A 69 -4.53 -0.61 5.82
N ASN A 70 -5.32 -1.54 6.32
CA ASN A 70 -4.85 -2.57 7.24
C ASN A 70 -4.30 -3.74 6.44
N GLY A 71 -2.99 -4.01 6.59
CA GLY A 71 -2.33 -5.12 5.89
C GLY A 71 -2.74 -6.50 6.39
N ASN A 72 -2.37 -7.53 5.62
CA ASN A 72 -2.69 -8.91 5.95
C ASN A 72 -1.71 -9.57 6.95
N LEU A 73 -0.81 -8.79 7.54
CA LEU A 73 0.22 -9.17 8.52
C LEU A 73 1.36 -10.05 7.97
N LYS A 74 1.27 -10.49 6.74
CA LYS A 74 2.28 -11.34 6.10
C LYS A 74 3.00 -10.61 4.97
N HIS A 75 2.26 -10.21 3.95
CA HIS A 75 2.80 -9.56 2.74
C HIS A 75 2.76 -8.03 2.83
N MET A 76 1.92 -7.53 3.69
CA MET A 76 1.68 -6.10 3.88
C MET A 76 1.38 -5.84 5.36
N LYS A 77 2.04 -4.83 5.92
CA LYS A 77 1.86 -4.42 7.32
C LYS A 77 1.60 -2.94 7.41
N SER A 78 0.85 -2.53 8.43
CA SER A 78 0.45 -1.15 8.62
C SER A 78 0.84 -0.68 10.02
N VAL A 79 1.31 0.56 10.09
CA VAL A 79 1.63 1.26 11.33
C VAL A 79 0.95 2.62 11.28
N PHE A 80 0.20 2.97 12.30
CA PHE A 80 -0.47 4.26 12.39
C PHE A 80 0.35 5.18 13.29
N CYS A 81 0.99 6.17 12.66
CA CYS A 81 1.95 7.08 13.27
C CYS A 81 1.40 8.49 13.27
N GLU A 82 0.53 8.82 14.21
CA GLU A 82 -0.08 10.15 14.35
C GLU A 82 -0.79 10.61 13.05
N GLN A 83 -0.22 11.61 12.34
CA GLN A 83 -0.84 12.23 11.17
C GLN A 83 -0.73 11.37 9.89
N TYR A 84 0.28 10.52 9.79
CA TYR A 84 0.55 9.78 8.55
C TYR A 84 0.42 8.28 8.78
N PRO A 85 -0.58 7.64 8.15
CA PRO A 85 -0.62 6.18 8.11
C PRO A 85 0.55 5.66 7.28
N VAL A 86 1.16 4.57 7.74
CA VAL A 86 2.28 3.90 7.07
C VAL A 86 1.87 2.48 6.71
N THR A 87 2.04 2.12 5.46
CA THR A 87 1.85 0.75 4.98
C THR A 87 3.08 0.33 4.21
N TYR A 88 3.61 -0.84 4.50
CA TYR A 88 4.79 -1.36 3.82
C TYR A 88 4.62 -2.81 3.39
N THR A 89 5.29 -3.14 2.32
CA THR A 89 5.47 -4.50 1.79
C THR A 89 6.95 -4.89 1.93
N VAL A 90 7.41 -5.90 1.20
CA VAL A 90 8.81 -6.32 1.23
C VAL A 90 9.76 -5.23 0.71
N ASP A 91 9.33 -4.39 -0.22
CA ASP A 91 10.18 -3.42 -0.93
C ASP A 91 9.63 -2.01 -1.05
N VAL A 92 8.34 -1.82 -0.78
CA VAL A 92 7.66 -0.52 -0.93
C VAL A 92 7.11 -0.05 0.41
N MET A 93 7.16 1.26 0.65
CA MET A 93 6.49 1.89 1.78
C MET A 93 5.67 3.08 1.30
N GLN A 94 4.42 3.14 1.73
CA GLN A 94 3.55 4.28 1.53
C GLN A 94 3.33 5.01 2.85
N ILE A 95 3.64 6.30 2.86
CA ILE A 95 3.44 7.19 4.01
C ILE A 95 2.46 8.27 3.55
N GLY A 96 1.26 8.29 4.14
CA GLY A 96 0.19 9.14 3.63
C GLY A 96 -0.06 8.86 2.15
N CYS A 97 -0.03 9.88 1.31
CA CYS A 97 -0.19 9.76 -0.14
C CYS A 97 1.11 9.50 -0.91
N GLN A 98 2.27 9.49 -0.23
CA GLN A 98 3.58 9.31 -0.85
C GLN A 98 3.98 7.83 -0.85
N ARG A 99 4.21 7.27 -2.04
CA ARG A 99 4.59 5.88 -2.26
C ARG A 99 5.94 5.81 -2.95
N HIS A 100 6.91 5.18 -2.30
CA HIS A 100 8.28 5.00 -2.80
C HIS A 100 8.82 3.65 -2.36
N SER A 101 9.91 3.19 -2.98
CA SER A 101 10.63 2.03 -2.44
C SER A 101 11.16 2.33 -1.04
N ILE A 102 11.29 1.30 -0.21
CA ILE A 102 11.87 1.46 1.13
C ILE A 102 13.30 2.03 1.04
N ALA A 103 14.07 1.58 0.03
CA ALA A 103 15.42 2.09 -0.19
C ALA A 103 15.44 3.59 -0.51
N GLU A 104 14.53 4.07 -1.37
CA GLU A 104 14.41 5.50 -1.69
C GLU A 104 14.04 6.33 -0.46
N TRP A 105 13.13 5.84 0.38
CA TRP A 105 12.76 6.54 1.62
C TRP A 105 13.97 6.82 2.51
N TRP A 106 14.88 5.87 2.63
CA TRP A 106 16.07 6.04 3.48
C TRP A 106 17.07 7.04 2.92
N GLU A 107 17.07 7.28 1.60
CA GLU A 107 17.96 8.22 0.93
C GLU A 107 17.41 9.65 0.84
N PHE A 108 16.11 9.87 1.12
CA PHE A 108 15.51 11.21 1.07
C PHE A 108 16.13 12.14 2.10
N ASP A 109 16.61 13.28 1.60
CA ASP A 109 17.11 14.39 2.42
C ASP A 109 15.96 15.26 2.94
N ASP A 110 16.29 16.21 3.81
CA ASP A 110 15.34 17.14 4.42
C ASP A 110 14.59 17.95 3.36
N LYS A 111 15.28 18.36 2.28
CA LYS A 111 14.67 19.13 1.19
C LYS A 111 13.57 18.32 0.50
N ARG A 112 13.85 17.07 0.18
CA ARG A 112 12.87 16.18 -0.47
C ARG A 112 11.64 15.96 0.41
N ILE A 113 11.82 15.77 1.70
CA ILE A 113 10.71 15.62 2.65
C ILE A 113 9.89 16.90 2.78
N LEU A 114 10.54 18.08 2.83
CA LEU A 114 9.86 19.38 2.86
C LEU A 114 8.97 19.61 1.62
N GLU A 115 9.41 19.14 0.46
CA GLU A 115 8.64 19.23 -0.79
C GLU A 115 7.36 18.38 -0.77
N MET A 116 7.28 17.34 0.06
CA MET A 116 6.12 16.47 0.17
C MET A 116 4.96 17.14 0.93
N ASP A 117 5.21 17.61 2.14
CA ASP A 117 4.18 18.22 3.01
C ASP A 117 4.77 19.21 4.03
N GLY A 118 5.79 19.92 3.64
CA GLY A 118 6.36 21.02 4.42
C GLY A 118 7.01 20.61 5.74
N LYS A 119 7.04 21.58 6.66
CA LYS A 119 7.70 21.42 7.96
C LYS A 119 7.07 20.36 8.85
N THR A 120 5.78 20.11 8.74
CA THR A 120 5.06 19.07 9.48
C THR A 120 5.60 17.69 9.08
N ALA A 121 5.76 17.43 7.77
CA ALA A 121 6.33 16.19 7.29
C ALA A 121 7.78 16.00 7.76
N LEU A 122 8.60 17.04 7.69
CA LEU A 122 10.00 16.99 8.13
C LEU A 122 10.13 16.67 9.61
N LYS A 123 9.37 17.35 10.46
CA LYS A 123 9.35 17.08 11.91
C LYS A 123 8.94 15.64 12.21
N TRP A 124 7.87 15.18 11.57
CA TRP A 124 7.38 13.82 11.70
C TRP A 124 8.42 12.81 11.24
N TRP A 125 9.05 13.01 10.06
CA TRP A 125 10.05 12.12 9.48
C TRP A 125 11.28 11.96 10.35
N ARG A 126 11.78 13.04 10.92
CA ARG A 126 12.93 13.01 11.83
C ARG A 126 12.68 12.16 13.08
N ILE A 127 11.43 12.15 13.57
CA ILE A 127 11.03 11.31 14.71
C ILE A 127 10.86 9.84 14.26
N TRP A 128 10.10 9.63 13.20
CA TRP A 128 9.63 8.30 12.84
C TRP A 128 10.60 7.50 11.96
N LYS A 129 11.47 8.13 11.18
CA LYS A 129 12.44 7.41 10.34
C LYS A 129 13.23 6.33 11.08
N PRO A 130 13.91 6.61 12.21
CA PRO A 130 14.66 5.58 12.94
C PRO A 130 13.73 4.52 13.54
N ILE A 131 12.52 4.89 13.97
CA ILE A 131 11.53 3.97 14.52
C ILE A 131 11.03 3.03 13.43
N LEU A 132 10.67 3.55 12.26
CA LEU A 132 10.21 2.75 11.12
C LEU A 132 11.28 1.77 10.62
N LYS A 133 12.55 2.18 10.60
CA LYS A 133 13.65 1.26 10.30
C LYS A 133 13.67 0.07 11.26
N GLN A 134 13.55 0.31 12.55
CA GLN A 134 13.50 -0.75 13.56
C GLN A 134 12.26 -1.64 13.42
N VAL A 135 11.10 -1.05 13.15
CA VAL A 135 9.84 -1.80 12.92
C VAL A 135 9.98 -2.75 11.73
N ILE A 136 10.48 -2.25 10.60
CA ILE A 136 10.64 -3.04 9.38
C ILE A 136 11.66 -4.16 9.56
N GLU A 137 12.77 -3.89 10.23
CA GLU A 137 13.80 -4.88 10.55
C GLU A 137 13.27 -5.97 11.51
N ALA A 138 12.49 -5.58 12.52
CA ALA A 138 11.92 -6.51 13.49
C ALA A 138 10.74 -7.30 12.93
N SER A 139 10.02 -6.74 11.97
CA SER A 139 8.80 -7.31 11.41
C SER A 139 8.76 -7.16 9.88
N PRO A 140 9.67 -7.82 9.15
CA PRO A 140 9.70 -7.75 7.70
C PRO A 140 8.46 -8.40 7.08
N CYS A 141 8.10 -7.95 5.88
CA CYS A 141 7.09 -8.61 5.08
C CYS A 141 7.69 -9.74 4.24
N GLU A 142 6.86 -10.73 3.92
CA GLU A 142 7.21 -11.75 2.93
C GLU A 142 6.77 -11.28 1.54
N PRO A 143 7.49 -11.65 0.46
CA PRO A 143 7.04 -11.38 -0.90
C PRO A 143 5.74 -12.14 -1.19
N THR A 144 4.91 -11.59 -2.09
CA THR A 144 3.65 -12.24 -2.48
C THR A 144 3.86 -13.48 -3.36
N VAL A 145 5.01 -13.58 -3.96
CA VAL A 145 5.43 -14.69 -4.82
C VAL A 145 6.60 -15.45 -4.24
#